data_0da585fdb34e5665cac2f14dc1e691b6
#
_entry.id   0da585fdb34e5665cac2f14dc1e691b6
#
_cell.length_a   1.000
_cell.length_b   1.000
_cell.length_c   1.000
_cell.angle_alpha   90.00
_cell.angle_beta   90.00
_cell.angle_gamma   90.00
#
_symmetry.space_group_name_H-M   'P 1'
#
loop_
_entity.id
_entity.type
_entity.pdbx_description
1 polymer ?
#
loop_
_entity_poly.entity_id
_entity_poly.type
_entity_poly.pdbx_seq_one_letter_code
_entity_poly.pdbx_strand_id
1 'polypeptide(L)'
;MSGLITLLDFAGYVALLLWGVHMVQTGVQRAFGAALGAALGKALGTRLRAFAAGLGITAALQSSTATGLMITGFAAGGVVGLVPALAAMLGANVGTTLIVQLLSFDLTSLAPILILAGVWMFRRYPPGRTRDLGRVFIGLGLLLLSLHQLVELFEPFQTAPMLGMILDLSLIHISEPTRLRRI
;
A
#
# COMPACT_ATOMS: atom_id res chain seq x y z
N MET A 1 29.09 -0.89 18.59
CA MET A 1 27.91 -0.16 19.12
C MET A 1 27.06 0.44 18.00
N SER A 2 27.65 0.91 16.90
CA SER A 2 26.91 1.47 15.75
C SER A 2 25.91 0.50 15.10
N GLY A 3 26.31 -0.76 14.87
CA GLY A 3 25.44 -1.74 14.21
C GLY A 3 24.16 -2.11 14.98
N LEU A 4 24.22 -2.16 16.32
CA LEU A 4 23.04 -2.42 17.15
C LEU A 4 22.04 -1.25 17.09
N ILE A 5 22.56 -0.02 17.10
CA ILE A 5 21.71 1.19 16.99
C ILE A 5 21.01 1.21 15.63
N THR A 6 21.74 0.95 14.54
CA THR A 6 21.17 0.88 13.19
C THR A 6 20.07 -0.18 13.07
N LEU A 7 20.27 -1.35 13.70
CA LEU A 7 19.24 -2.40 13.74
C LEU A 7 17.99 -1.97 14.53
N LEU A 8 18.17 -1.27 15.64
CA LEU A 8 17.05 -0.75 16.44
C LEU A 8 16.29 0.34 15.68
N ASP A 9 17.00 1.24 15.00
CA ASP A 9 16.39 2.28 14.16
C ASP A 9 15.59 1.64 13.02
N PHE A 10 16.17 0.67 12.32
CA PHE A 10 15.48 -0.09 11.28
C PHE A 10 14.21 -0.74 11.80
N ALA A 11 14.30 -1.47 12.92
CA ALA A 11 13.15 -2.14 13.51
C ALA A 11 12.08 -1.11 13.95
N GLY A 12 12.49 0.04 14.48
CA GLY A 12 11.61 1.14 14.86
C GLY A 12 10.86 1.74 13.67
N TYR A 13 11.57 2.02 12.56
CA TYR A 13 10.94 2.56 11.35
C TYR A 13 10.02 1.54 10.67
N VAL A 14 10.38 0.25 10.65
CA VAL A 14 9.48 -0.80 10.17
C VAL A 14 8.23 -0.90 11.05
N ALA A 15 8.36 -0.81 12.36
CA ALA A 15 7.21 -0.82 13.27
C ALA A 15 6.28 0.37 13.03
N LEU A 16 6.83 1.58 12.82
CA LEU A 16 6.07 2.78 12.47
C LEU A 16 5.37 2.65 11.12
N LEU A 17 6.05 2.08 10.12
CA LEU A 17 5.48 1.80 8.80
C LEU A 17 4.26 0.87 8.91
N LEU A 18 4.42 -0.26 9.59
CA LEU A 18 3.35 -1.24 9.80
C LEU A 18 2.18 -0.64 10.58
N TRP A 19 2.48 0.17 11.59
CA TRP A 19 1.45 0.87 12.36
C TRP A 19 0.71 1.90 11.52
N GLY A 20 1.42 2.67 10.69
CA GLY A 20 0.85 3.62 9.74
C GLY A 20 -0.11 2.94 8.77
N VAL A 21 0.31 1.83 8.14
CA VAL A 21 -0.54 1.01 7.26
C VAL A 21 -1.79 0.52 8.02
N HIS A 22 -1.62 -0.02 9.23
CA HIS A 22 -2.73 -0.49 10.04
C HIS A 22 -3.73 0.62 10.37
N MET A 23 -3.26 1.82 10.70
CA MET A 23 -4.12 2.98 10.98
C MET A 23 -4.91 3.42 9.74
N VAL A 24 -4.28 3.45 8.56
CA VAL A 24 -4.97 3.79 7.30
C VAL A 24 -6.04 2.75 7.00
N GLN A 25 -5.70 1.46 7.00
CA GLN A 25 -6.64 0.38 6.70
C GLN A 25 -7.84 0.39 7.65
N THR A 26 -7.59 0.43 8.95
CA THR A 26 -8.67 0.42 9.96
C THR A 26 -9.49 1.70 9.92
N GLY A 27 -8.87 2.86 9.68
CA GLY A 27 -9.57 4.13 9.55
C GLY A 27 -10.51 4.15 8.35
N VAL A 28 -10.04 3.73 7.17
CA VAL A 28 -10.87 3.66 5.95
C VAL A 28 -11.99 2.62 6.11
N GLN A 29 -11.68 1.43 6.65
CA GLN A 29 -12.68 0.39 6.86
C GLN A 29 -13.81 0.85 7.80
N ARG A 30 -13.48 1.54 8.89
CA ARG A 30 -14.47 2.07 9.84
C ARG A 30 -15.28 3.22 9.25
N ALA A 31 -14.60 4.14 8.54
CA ALA A 31 -15.27 5.31 7.96
C ALA A 31 -16.20 4.94 6.79
N PHE A 32 -15.77 4.01 5.93
CA PHE A 32 -16.39 3.78 4.63
C PHE A 32 -16.68 2.32 4.28
N GLY A 33 -16.32 1.33 5.13
CA GLY A 33 -16.36 -0.09 4.76
C GLY A 33 -17.71 -0.57 4.19
N ALA A 34 -18.83 -0.21 4.84
CA ALA A 34 -20.15 -0.54 4.34
C ALA A 34 -20.49 0.16 3.01
N ALA A 35 -20.08 1.43 2.85
CA ALA A 35 -20.28 2.19 1.63
C ALA A 35 -19.44 1.65 0.46
N LEU A 36 -18.20 1.23 0.74
CA LEU A 36 -17.31 0.63 -0.26
C LEU A 36 -17.84 -0.73 -0.75
N GLY A 37 -18.35 -1.58 0.15
CA GLY A 37 -19.01 -2.82 -0.21
C GLY A 37 -20.24 -2.61 -1.09
N ALA A 38 -21.10 -1.66 -0.73
CA ALA A 38 -22.29 -1.32 -1.51
C ALA A 38 -21.92 -0.71 -2.88
N ALA A 39 -20.89 0.12 -2.94
CA ALA A 39 -20.39 0.70 -4.19
C ALA A 39 -19.84 -0.38 -5.12
N LEU A 40 -19.07 -1.32 -4.58
CA LEU A 40 -18.55 -2.47 -5.32
C LEU A 40 -19.69 -3.28 -5.92
N GLY A 41 -20.68 -3.68 -5.11
CA GLY A 41 -21.85 -4.45 -5.58
C GLY A 41 -22.59 -3.78 -6.73
N LYS A 42 -22.79 -2.46 -6.69
CA LYS A 42 -23.43 -1.69 -7.75
C LYS A 42 -22.56 -1.55 -9.01
N ALA A 43 -21.26 -1.48 -8.86
CA ALA A 43 -20.33 -1.28 -9.97
C ALA A 43 -20.07 -2.58 -10.78
N LEU A 44 -20.35 -3.74 -10.22
CA LEU A 44 -20.07 -5.05 -10.84
C LEU A 44 -20.98 -5.42 -12.03
N GLY A 45 -21.85 -4.49 -12.47
CA GLY A 45 -22.73 -4.70 -13.64
C GLY A 45 -22.02 -4.69 -15.00
N THR A 46 -20.86 -4.02 -15.15
CA THR A 46 -20.08 -3.96 -16.39
C THR A 46 -18.59 -4.14 -16.12
N ARG A 47 -17.85 -4.69 -17.10
CA ARG A 47 -16.40 -4.99 -16.95
C ARG A 47 -15.58 -3.77 -16.55
N LEU A 48 -15.79 -2.63 -17.23
CA LEU A 48 -15.01 -1.42 -16.98
C LEU A 48 -15.33 -0.79 -15.62
N ARG A 49 -16.60 -0.75 -15.22
CA ARG A 49 -17.01 -0.27 -13.91
C ARG A 49 -16.50 -1.18 -12.80
N ALA A 50 -16.55 -2.49 -13.01
CA ALA A 50 -16.02 -3.47 -12.09
C ALA A 50 -14.52 -3.30 -11.88
N PHE A 51 -13.74 -3.13 -12.96
CA PHE A 51 -12.32 -2.83 -12.91
C PHE A 51 -12.04 -1.54 -12.13
N ALA A 52 -12.70 -0.43 -12.49
CA ALA A 52 -12.52 0.86 -11.83
C ALA A 52 -12.92 0.81 -10.34
N ALA A 53 -13.98 0.07 -9.99
CA ALA A 53 -14.39 -0.12 -8.60
C ALA A 53 -13.37 -0.96 -7.82
N GLY A 54 -12.88 -2.06 -8.38
CA GLY A 54 -11.83 -2.88 -7.77
C GLY A 54 -10.56 -2.07 -7.50
N LEU A 55 -10.13 -1.28 -8.49
CA LEU A 55 -8.99 -0.37 -8.39
C LEU A 55 -9.19 0.67 -7.27
N GLY A 56 -10.30 1.41 -7.30
CA GLY A 56 -10.55 2.50 -6.35
C GLY A 56 -10.76 1.99 -4.93
N ILE A 57 -11.44 0.86 -4.75
CA ILE A 57 -11.67 0.26 -3.42
C ILE A 57 -10.37 -0.29 -2.85
N THR A 58 -9.55 -0.96 -3.66
CA THR A 58 -8.24 -1.45 -3.22
C THR A 58 -7.31 -0.30 -2.87
N ALA A 59 -7.30 0.75 -3.68
CA ALA A 59 -6.52 1.95 -3.37
C ALA A 59 -6.95 2.59 -2.03
N ALA A 60 -8.26 2.66 -1.76
CA ALA A 60 -8.80 3.19 -0.51
C ALA A 60 -8.52 2.27 0.69
N LEU A 61 -8.74 0.96 0.55
CA LEU A 61 -8.52 -0.02 1.62
C LEU A 61 -7.04 -0.37 1.80
N GLN A 62 -6.19 -0.07 0.82
CA GLN A 62 -4.79 -0.52 0.76
C GLN A 62 -4.65 -2.04 0.98
N SER A 63 -5.65 -2.79 0.52
CA SER A 63 -5.72 -4.24 0.72
C SER A 63 -6.44 -4.90 -0.45
N SER A 64 -5.68 -5.49 -1.36
CA SER A 64 -6.21 -6.31 -2.46
C SER A 64 -6.89 -7.58 -1.94
N THR A 65 -6.40 -8.13 -0.83
CA THR A 65 -7.00 -9.31 -0.19
C THR A 65 -8.41 -9.00 0.33
N ALA A 66 -8.61 -7.88 1.02
CA ALA A 66 -9.93 -7.47 1.50
C ALA A 66 -10.91 -7.25 0.34
N THR A 67 -10.46 -6.57 -0.73
CA THR A 67 -11.25 -6.39 -1.95
C THR A 67 -11.55 -7.72 -2.63
N GLY A 68 -10.56 -8.62 -2.71
CA GLY A 68 -10.71 -9.95 -3.27
C GLY A 68 -11.75 -10.79 -2.53
N LEU A 69 -11.71 -10.79 -1.19
CA LEU A 69 -12.71 -11.50 -0.37
C LEU A 69 -14.12 -10.94 -0.56
N MET A 70 -14.28 -9.62 -0.72
CA MET A 70 -15.58 -9.04 -1.05
C MET A 70 -16.08 -9.51 -2.42
N ILE A 71 -15.21 -9.47 -3.45
CA ILE A 71 -15.56 -9.89 -4.81
C ILE A 71 -15.93 -11.37 -4.84
N THR A 72 -15.13 -12.24 -4.19
CA THR A 72 -15.42 -13.67 -4.12
C THR A 72 -16.71 -13.95 -3.35
N GLY A 73 -16.98 -13.20 -2.27
CA GLY A 73 -18.26 -13.30 -1.55
C GLY A 73 -19.46 -12.96 -2.43
N PHE A 74 -19.39 -11.89 -3.24
CA PHE A 74 -20.45 -11.54 -4.19
C PHE A 74 -20.60 -12.56 -5.32
N ALA A 75 -19.50 -13.10 -5.82
CA ALA A 75 -19.53 -14.13 -6.86
C ALA A 75 -20.12 -15.45 -6.32
N ALA A 76 -19.72 -15.88 -5.13
CA ALA A 76 -20.25 -17.07 -4.47
C ALA A 76 -21.74 -16.95 -4.11
N GLY A 77 -22.17 -15.74 -3.75
CA GLY A 77 -23.58 -15.42 -3.50
C GLY A 77 -24.43 -15.26 -4.79
N GLY A 78 -23.85 -15.49 -5.98
CA GLY A 78 -24.56 -15.35 -7.26
C GLY A 78 -24.92 -13.91 -7.65
N VAL A 79 -24.46 -12.92 -6.90
CA VAL A 79 -24.74 -11.49 -7.15
C VAL A 79 -24.00 -10.97 -8.39
N VAL A 80 -22.86 -11.60 -8.70
CA VAL A 80 -21.95 -11.15 -9.75
C VAL A 80 -21.48 -12.33 -10.58
N GLY A 81 -21.52 -12.14 -11.91
CA GLY A 81 -20.96 -13.11 -12.85
C GLY A 81 -19.42 -13.15 -12.83
N LEU A 82 -18.86 -14.24 -13.34
CA LEU A 82 -17.41 -14.48 -13.35
C LEU A 82 -16.62 -13.34 -14.03
N VAL A 83 -17.10 -12.86 -15.18
CA VAL A 83 -16.35 -11.87 -15.97
C VAL A 83 -16.20 -10.51 -15.27
N PRO A 84 -17.26 -9.89 -14.71
CA PRO A 84 -17.10 -8.68 -13.89
C PRO A 84 -16.27 -8.94 -12.63
N ALA A 85 -16.39 -10.11 -11.99
CA ALA A 85 -15.59 -10.43 -10.82
C ALA A 85 -14.09 -10.45 -11.14
N LEU A 86 -13.69 -11.11 -12.25
CA LEU A 86 -12.30 -11.10 -12.72
C LEU A 86 -11.80 -9.71 -13.09
N ALA A 87 -12.65 -8.90 -13.74
CA ALA A 87 -12.30 -7.51 -14.06
C ALA A 87 -12.05 -6.69 -12.79
N ALA A 88 -12.86 -6.86 -11.75
CA ALA A 88 -12.66 -6.18 -10.47
C ALA A 88 -11.38 -6.67 -9.75
N MET A 89 -11.04 -7.97 -9.83
CA MET A 89 -9.79 -8.51 -9.29
C MET A 89 -8.56 -7.92 -10.00
N LEU A 90 -8.60 -7.80 -11.34
CA LEU A 90 -7.55 -7.13 -12.09
C LEU A 90 -7.41 -5.66 -11.67
N GLY A 91 -8.52 -4.95 -11.50
CA GLY A 91 -8.53 -3.59 -10.97
C GLY A 91 -7.91 -3.50 -9.58
N ALA A 92 -8.21 -4.46 -8.70
CA ALA A 92 -7.64 -4.51 -7.36
C ALA A 92 -6.10 -4.64 -7.38
N ASN A 93 -5.56 -5.48 -8.25
CA ASN A 93 -4.10 -5.62 -8.41
C ASN A 93 -3.45 -4.32 -8.89
N VAL A 94 -4.06 -3.65 -9.89
CA VAL A 94 -3.57 -2.34 -10.37
C VAL A 94 -3.69 -1.27 -9.27
N GLY A 95 -4.77 -1.29 -8.47
CA GLY A 95 -4.98 -0.36 -7.36
C GLY A 95 -3.87 -0.42 -6.32
N THR A 96 -3.38 -1.62 -5.99
CA THR A 96 -2.23 -1.79 -5.09
C THR A 96 -0.96 -1.15 -5.66
N THR A 97 -0.67 -1.39 -6.95
CA THR A 97 0.51 -0.84 -7.62
C THR A 97 0.47 0.69 -7.70
N LEU A 98 -0.71 1.27 -7.96
CA LEU A 98 -0.88 2.73 -8.00
C LEU A 98 -0.59 3.39 -6.65
N ILE A 99 -1.00 2.77 -5.54
CA ILE A 99 -0.69 3.31 -4.20
C ILE A 99 0.81 3.28 -3.95
N VAL A 100 1.50 2.20 -4.29
CA VAL A 100 2.96 2.12 -4.17
C VAL A 100 3.62 3.22 -5.01
N GLN A 101 3.16 3.42 -6.24
CA GLN A 101 3.67 4.47 -7.12
C GLN A 101 3.43 5.88 -6.55
N LEU A 102 2.25 6.14 -5.98
CA LEU A 102 1.95 7.41 -5.31
C LEU A 102 2.86 7.67 -4.11
N LEU A 103 3.12 6.65 -3.30
CA LEU A 103 4.00 6.76 -2.13
C LEU A 103 5.48 6.89 -2.50
N SER A 104 5.86 6.57 -3.75
CA SER A 104 7.23 6.75 -4.26
C SER A 104 7.57 8.21 -4.61
N PHE A 105 6.57 9.09 -4.72
CA PHE A 105 6.83 10.53 -4.83
C PHE A 105 7.29 11.08 -3.48
N ASP A 106 8.21 12.03 -3.53
CA ASP A 106 8.70 12.71 -2.31
C ASP A 106 7.62 13.63 -1.72
N LEU A 107 6.70 13.02 -0.99
CA LEU A 107 5.64 13.70 -0.26
C LEU A 107 5.98 13.88 1.23
N THR A 108 7.24 13.76 1.60
CA THR A 108 7.69 13.77 3.00
C THR A 108 7.33 15.06 3.71
N SER A 109 7.38 16.19 3.00
CA SER A 109 6.97 17.50 3.53
C SER A 109 5.48 17.57 3.92
N LEU A 110 4.64 16.66 3.42
CA LEU A 110 3.23 16.57 3.83
C LEU A 110 3.02 15.79 5.12
N ALA A 111 3.98 14.96 5.53
CA ALA A 111 3.83 14.08 6.70
C ALA A 111 3.48 14.84 7.99
N PRO A 112 4.16 15.94 8.38
CA PRO A 112 3.82 16.70 9.58
C PRO A 112 2.42 17.32 9.52
N ILE A 113 2.02 17.80 8.33
CA ILE A 113 0.70 18.43 8.11
C ILE A 113 -0.39 17.39 8.28
N LEU A 114 -0.20 16.20 7.68
CA LEU A 114 -1.15 15.08 7.80
C LEU A 114 -1.29 14.62 9.25
N ILE A 115 -0.18 14.47 9.97
CA ILE A 115 -0.20 14.08 11.39
C ILE A 115 -0.93 15.13 12.22
N LEU A 116 -0.61 16.41 12.02
CA LEU A 116 -1.25 17.50 12.77
C LEU A 116 -2.76 17.55 12.53
N ALA A 117 -3.18 17.55 11.26
CA ALA A 117 -4.58 17.53 10.89
C ALA A 117 -5.30 16.28 11.42
N GLY A 118 -4.65 15.12 11.30
CA GLY A 118 -5.18 13.85 11.78
C GLY A 118 -5.37 13.82 13.30
N VAL A 119 -4.37 14.27 14.07
CA VAL A 119 -4.45 14.35 15.54
C VAL A 119 -5.53 15.34 15.96
N TRP A 120 -5.61 16.50 15.30
CA TRP A 120 -6.66 17.47 15.58
C TRP A 120 -8.06 16.90 15.34
N MET A 121 -8.29 16.24 14.20
CA MET A 121 -9.56 15.57 13.87
C MET A 121 -9.86 14.46 14.87
N PHE A 122 -8.88 13.64 15.21
CA PHE A 122 -9.07 12.52 16.11
C PHE A 122 -9.45 12.95 17.53
N ARG A 123 -8.90 14.07 18.02
CA ARG A 123 -9.17 14.59 19.37
C ARG A 123 -10.42 15.46 19.45
N ARG A 124 -10.75 16.20 18.38
CA ARG A 124 -11.84 17.20 18.41
C ARG A 124 -13.21 16.60 18.17
N TYR A 125 -13.29 15.53 17.39
CA TYR A 125 -14.57 14.94 16.98
C TYR A 125 -14.92 13.68 17.79
N PRO A 126 -16.22 13.46 18.09
CA PRO A 126 -16.70 12.23 18.71
C PRO A 126 -16.46 11.02 17.81
N PRO A 127 -16.62 9.78 18.36
CA PRO A 127 -16.55 8.56 17.57
C PRO A 127 -17.48 8.62 16.34
N GLY A 128 -16.91 8.42 15.14
CA GLY A 128 -17.62 8.51 13.87
C GLY A 128 -16.67 8.67 12.69
N ARG A 129 -17.24 8.85 11.50
CA ARG A 129 -16.48 8.93 10.24
C ARG A 129 -15.35 9.96 10.26
N THR A 130 -15.59 11.13 10.83
CA THR A 130 -14.58 12.21 10.89
C THR A 130 -13.41 11.83 11.78
N ARG A 131 -13.65 11.19 12.92
CA ARG A 131 -12.60 10.69 13.81
C ARG A 131 -11.81 9.56 13.14
N ASP A 132 -12.49 8.66 12.41
CA ASP A 132 -11.83 7.58 11.69
C ASP A 132 -10.99 8.09 10.50
N LEU A 133 -11.41 9.17 9.82
CA LEU A 133 -10.59 9.90 8.86
C LEU A 133 -9.35 10.52 9.52
N GLY A 134 -9.45 11.01 10.75
CA GLY A 134 -8.30 11.45 11.53
C GLY A 134 -7.25 10.35 11.68
N ARG A 135 -7.68 9.10 11.89
CA ARG A 135 -6.76 7.93 11.91
C ARG A 135 -6.07 7.72 10.56
N VAL A 136 -6.80 7.88 9.46
CA VAL A 136 -6.23 7.76 8.10
C VAL A 136 -5.13 8.78 7.90
N PHE A 137 -5.37 10.04 8.27
CA PHE A 137 -4.35 11.10 8.13
C PHE A 137 -3.13 10.87 9.00
N ILE A 138 -3.30 10.45 10.26
CA ILE A 138 -2.17 10.08 11.13
C ILE A 138 -1.41 8.91 10.49
N GLY A 139 -2.11 7.87 10.04
CA GLY A 139 -1.50 6.70 9.43
C GLY A 139 -0.72 7.02 8.17
N LEU A 140 -1.26 7.86 7.27
CA LEU A 140 -0.56 8.33 6.07
C LEU A 140 0.70 9.13 6.42
N GLY A 141 0.61 10.04 7.39
CA GLY A 141 1.77 10.80 7.84
C GLY A 141 2.87 9.94 8.45
N LEU A 142 2.51 8.94 9.29
CA LEU A 142 3.46 7.98 9.84
C LEU A 142 4.10 7.11 8.74
N LEU A 143 3.31 6.71 7.74
CA LEU A 143 3.77 5.91 6.62
C LEU A 143 4.79 6.67 5.78
N LEU A 144 4.51 7.94 5.43
CA LEU A 144 5.43 8.79 4.69
C LEU A 144 6.72 9.06 5.49
N LEU A 145 6.59 9.36 6.78
CA LEU A 145 7.74 9.61 7.65
C LEU A 145 8.64 8.39 7.79
N SER A 146 8.05 7.22 8.07
CA SER A 146 8.80 5.98 8.24
C SER A 146 9.46 5.51 6.94
N LEU A 147 8.79 5.69 5.80
CA LEU A 147 9.36 5.37 4.49
C LEU A 147 10.58 6.24 4.18
N HIS A 148 10.49 7.54 4.45
CA HIS A 148 11.62 8.47 4.27
C HIS A 148 12.81 8.06 5.15
N GLN A 149 12.59 7.81 6.44
CA GLN A 149 13.62 7.40 7.37
C GLN A 149 14.27 6.07 6.98
N LEU A 150 13.49 5.11 6.44
CA LEU A 150 14.03 3.87 5.91
C LEU A 150 14.92 4.11 4.69
N VAL A 151 14.51 4.97 3.75
CA VAL A 151 15.31 5.31 2.57
C VAL A 151 16.63 5.96 2.97
N GLU A 152 16.59 6.95 3.87
CA GLU A 152 17.80 7.60 4.41
C GLU A 152 18.73 6.60 5.12
N LEU A 153 18.17 5.67 5.89
CA LEU A 153 18.94 4.63 6.57
C LEU A 153 19.71 3.73 5.59
N PHE A 154 19.12 3.47 4.41
CA PHE A 154 19.73 2.62 3.38
C PHE A 154 20.63 3.37 2.39
N GLU A 155 20.62 4.69 2.34
CA GLU A 155 21.41 5.50 1.42
C GLU A 155 22.92 5.17 1.49
N PRO A 156 23.55 5.04 2.68
CA PRO A 156 24.97 4.68 2.78
C PRO A 156 25.30 3.29 2.21
N PHE A 157 24.32 2.37 2.23
CA PHE A 157 24.50 1.01 1.71
C PHE A 157 24.37 0.96 0.19
N GLN A 158 23.57 1.83 -0.42
CA GLN A 158 23.39 1.90 -1.88
C GLN A 158 24.66 2.41 -2.57
N THR A 159 25.43 3.26 -1.92
CA THR A 159 26.69 3.80 -2.44
C THR A 159 27.89 2.92 -2.16
N ALA A 160 27.72 1.79 -1.44
CA ALA A 160 28.81 0.88 -1.12
C ALA A 160 29.29 0.15 -2.39
N PRO A 161 30.61 0.17 -2.72
CA PRO A 161 31.15 -0.48 -3.93
C PRO A 161 30.85 -1.97 -4.01
N MET A 162 30.62 -2.61 -2.87
CA MET A 162 30.32 -4.03 -2.75
C MET A 162 28.95 -4.40 -3.36
N LEU A 163 27.95 -3.51 -3.28
CA LEU A 163 26.62 -3.75 -3.86
C LEU A 163 26.67 -3.69 -5.39
N GLY A 164 27.46 -2.77 -5.94
CA GLY A 164 27.73 -2.71 -7.39
C GLY A 164 28.38 -4.01 -7.90
N MET A 165 29.39 -4.54 -7.19
CA MET A 165 30.01 -5.81 -7.54
C MET A 165 29.04 -7.00 -7.50
N ILE A 166 28.18 -7.07 -6.49
CA ILE A 166 27.17 -8.16 -6.37
C ILE A 166 26.12 -8.07 -7.47
N LEU A 167 25.66 -6.88 -7.80
CA LEU A 167 24.68 -6.67 -8.88
C LEU A 167 25.30 -6.96 -10.25
N ASP A 168 26.53 -6.54 -10.51
CA ASP A 168 27.25 -6.85 -11.75
C ASP A 168 27.47 -8.36 -11.92
N LEU A 169 27.86 -9.06 -10.85
CA LEU A 169 28.00 -10.52 -10.85
C LEU A 169 26.66 -11.21 -11.08
N SER A 170 25.57 -10.71 -10.50
CA SER A 170 24.23 -11.29 -10.69
C SER A 170 23.70 -11.06 -12.12
N LEU A 171 23.95 -9.90 -12.70
CA LEU A 171 23.57 -9.59 -14.06
C LEU A 171 24.35 -10.42 -15.08
N ILE A 172 25.65 -10.68 -14.84
CA ILE A 172 26.48 -11.54 -15.70
C ILE A 172 25.93 -12.97 -15.65
N HIS A 173 25.54 -13.49 -14.48
CA HIS A 173 24.99 -14.84 -14.36
C HIS A 173 23.59 -15.00 -14.93
N ILE A 174 22.77 -13.95 -14.93
CA ILE A 174 21.41 -13.99 -15.51
C ILE A 174 21.45 -13.75 -17.02
N SER A 175 22.37 -12.95 -17.53
CA SER A 175 22.45 -12.61 -18.96
C SER A 175 23.24 -13.58 -19.82
N GLU A 176 24.04 -14.50 -19.24
CA GLU A 176 24.88 -15.46 -19.99
C GLU A 176 24.48 -16.95 -19.94
N PRO A 177 23.23 -17.40 -19.79
CA PRO A 177 22.93 -18.84 -19.96
C PRO A 177 22.88 -19.26 -21.44
N THR A 178 23.06 -18.36 -22.39
CA THR A 178 22.85 -18.64 -23.82
C THR A 178 24.13 -18.82 -24.65
N ARG A 179 25.31 -18.53 -24.11
CA ARG A 179 26.57 -18.66 -24.88
C ARG A 179 27.20 -20.06 -24.90
N LEU A 180 26.77 -20.97 -24.04
CA LEU A 180 27.33 -22.34 -23.99
C LEU A 180 26.62 -23.38 -24.86
N ARG A 181 25.80 -22.97 -25.84
CA ARG A 181 25.14 -23.89 -26.79
C ARG A 181 25.52 -23.65 -28.24
N ARG A 182 26.76 -23.31 -28.52
CA ARG A 182 27.32 -23.36 -29.88
C ARG A 182 28.77 -23.86 -29.84
N ILE A 183 28.92 -25.15 -29.54
CA ILE A 183 30.01 -26.00 -30.05
C ILE A 183 29.37 -27.34 -30.47
#